data_5b74e636d229a84f20772b5aa9b016a9
#
_entry.id   5b74e636d229a84f20772b5aa9b016a9
#
_cell.length_a   1.000
_cell.length_b   1.000
_cell.length_c   1.000
_cell.angle_alpha   90.00
_cell.angle_beta   90.00
_cell.angle_gamma   90.00
#
_symmetry.space_group_name_H-M   'P 1'
#
loop_
_entity.id
_entity.type
_entity.pdbx_description
1 polymer ?
#
loop_
_entity_poly.entity_id
_entity_poly.type
_entity_poly.pdbx_seq_one_letter_code
_entity_poly.pdbx_strand_id
1 'polypeptide(L)'
;FTELDEDQLKQPDNMVKSLENKDTALQIHLILHELDEPYKEVFQLRIFGELPFSQIGMIFGKTENWARVTYHRARLKIKERMDRNE
;
A
#
# COMPACT_ATOMS: atom_id res chain seq x y z
N PHE A 1 11.78 7.05 9.40
CA PHE A 1 11.62 8.02 10.40
C PHE A 1 10.18 8.08 10.89
N THR A 2 10.00 8.16 12.18
CA THR A 2 8.67 8.06 12.77
C THR A 2 7.71 9.12 12.28
N GLU A 3 8.23 10.27 11.94
CA GLU A 3 7.38 11.38 11.52
C GLU A 3 6.62 11.07 10.26
N LEU A 4 7.24 10.37 9.35
CA LEU A 4 6.57 10.02 8.11
C LEU A 4 5.40 9.08 8.37
N ASP A 5 5.61 8.15 9.30
CA ASP A 5 4.53 7.23 9.65
C ASP A 5 3.39 7.97 10.31
N GLU A 6 3.72 8.92 11.16
CA GLU A 6 2.70 9.69 11.84
C GLU A 6 1.87 10.49 10.87
N ASP A 7 2.52 11.08 9.87
CA ASP A 7 1.81 11.84 8.87
C ASP A 7 0.82 10.96 8.11
N GLN A 8 1.25 9.76 7.77
CA GLN A 8 0.39 8.84 7.06
C GLN A 8 -0.77 8.38 7.90
N LEU A 9 -0.56 8.25 9.19
CA LEU A 9 -1.64 7.84 10.09
C LEU A 9 -2.63 8.96 10.34
N LYS A 10 -2.13 10.19 10.38
CA LYS A 10 -2.98 11.34 10.69
C LYS A 10 -3.79 11.81 9.50
N GLN A 11 -3.23 11.67 8.31
CA GLN A 11 -3.89 12.14 7.11
C GLN A 11 -4.33 10.95 6.30
N PRO A 12 -5.65 10.73 6.22
CA PRO A 12 -6.14 9.58 5.47
C PRO A 12 -5.61 9.60 4.05
N ASP A 13 -5.07 8.48 3.64
CA ASP A 13 -4.64 8.28 2.28
C ASP A 13 -5.86 8.27 1.38
N ASN A 14 -5.82 9.04 0.29
CA ASN A 14 -6.93 9.04 -0.64
C ASN A 14 -7.20 7.66 -1.19
N MET A 15 -6.16 6.87 -1.39
CA MET A 15 -6.32 5.50 -1.88
C MET A 15 -7.05 4.64 -0.85
N VAL A 16 -6.70 4.80 0.42
CA VAL A 16 -7.38 4.05 1.48
C VAL A 16 -8.86 4.45 1.54
N LYS A 17 -9.13 5.75 1.43
CA LYS A 17 -10.51 6.22 1.41
C LYS A 17 -11.28 5.66 0.22
N SER A 18 -10.61 5.53 -0.91
CA SER A 18 -11.24 4.99 -2.11
C SER A 18 -11.72 3.57 -1.92
N LEU A 19 -11.13 2.84 -0.97
CA LEU A 19 -11.55 1.47 -0.71
C LEU A 19 -12.95 1.39 -0.10
N GLU A 20 -13.47 2.51 0.40
CA GLU A 20 -14.84 2.56 0.90
C GLU A 20 -15.86 2.50 -0.23
N ASN A 21 -15.45 2.86 -1.42
CA ASN A 21 -16.28 2.76 -2.62
C ASN A 21 -16.07 1.39 -3.24
N LYS A 22 -17.14 0.62 -3.39
CA LYS A 22 -17.04 -0.76 -3.84
C LYS A 22 -16.45 -0.88 -5.24
N ASP A 23 -16.83 0.03 -6.13
CA ASP A 23 -16.31 -0.02 -7.50
C ASP A 23 -14.82 0.28 -7.53
N THR A 24 -14.39 1.28 -6.79
CA THR A 24 -12.99 1.62 -6.71
C THR A 24 -12.20 0.52 -6.00
N ALA A 25 -12.77 -0.08 -4.96
CA ALA A 25 -12.10 -1.16 -4.26
C ALA A 25 -11.87 -2.35 -5.19
N LEU A 26 -12.86 -2.69 -6.01
CA LEU A 26 -12.70 -3.78 -6.97
C LEU A 26 -11.58 -3.45 -7.96
N GLN A 27 -11.55 -2.21 -8.44
CA GLN A 27 -10.52 -1.79 -9.37
C GLN A 27 -9.13 -1.96 -8.75
N ILE A 28 -8.98 -1.58 -7.50
CA ILE A 28 -7.70 -1.73 -6.81
C ILE A 28 -7.35 -3.21 -6.66
N HIS A 29 -8.32 -4.06 -6.34
CA HIS A 29 -8.06 -5.49 -6.23
C HIS A 29 -7.63 -6.10 -7.56
N LEU A 30 -8.22 -5.66 -8.66
CA LEU A 30 -7.83 -6.15 -9.97
C LEU A 30 -6.39 -5.74 -10.30
N ILE A 31 -6.03 -4.51 -9.96
CA ILE A 31 -4.67 -4.04 -10.17
C ILE A 31 -3.71 -4.83 -9.30
N LEU A 32 -4.08 -5.06 -8.03
CA LEU A 32 -3.25 -5.84 -7.12
C LEU A 32 -3.02 -7.25 -7.63
N HIS A 33 -4.04 -7.82 -8.25
CA HIS A 33 -3.93 -9.18 -8.77
C HIS A 33 -2.79 -9.29 -9.77
N GLU A 34 -2.51 -8.22 -10.51
CA GLU A 34 -1.47 -8.21 -11.52
C GLU A 34 -0.17 -7.56 -11.05
N LEU A 35 -0.15 -7.06 -9.82
CA LEU A 35 1.02 -6.35 -9.33
C LEU A 35 2.12 -7.32 -8.95
N ASP A 36 3.37 -6.92 -9.22
CA ASP A 36 4.54 -7.74 -8.93
C ASP A 36 4.83 -7.80 -7.44
N GLU A 37 5.46 -8.89 -7.02
CA GLU A 37 6.01 -8.96 -5.69
C GLU A 37 7.33 -8.22 -5.64
N PRO A 38 7.73 -7.69 -4.48
CA PRO A 38 7.05 -7.77 -3.18
C PRO A 38 5.97 -6.72 -2.99
N TYR A 39 5.72 -5.90 -3.98
CA TYR A 39 4.81 -4.77 -3.87
C TYR A 39 3.39 -5.21 -3.52
N LYS A 40 2.93 -6.28 -4.14
CA LYS A 40 1.58 -6.77 -3.90
C LYS A 40 1.40 -7.14 -2.43
N GLU A 41 2.28 -7.99 -1.92
CA GLU A 41 2.12 -8.46 -0.55
C GLU A 41 2.32 -7.34 0.46
N VAL A 42 3.31 -6.46 0.23
CA VAL A 42 3.53 -5.35 1.15
C VAL A 42 2.30 -4.46 1.22
N PHE A 43 1.70 -4.16 0.09
CA PHE A 43 0.49 -3.34 0.06
C PHE A 43 -0.64 -4.03 0.82
N GLN A 44 -0.84 -5.32 0.57
CA GLN A 44 -1.92 -6.06 1.21
C GLN A 44 -1.74 -6.13 2.72
N LEU A 45 -0.51 -6.37 3.17
CA LEU A 45 -0.25 -6.45 4.60
C LEU A 45 -0.49 -5.11 5.28
N ARG A 46 -0.13 -4.02 4.61
CA ARG A 46 -0.31 -2.69 5.20
C ARG A 46 -1.76 -2.27 5.21
N ILE A 47 -2.45 -2.41 4.10
CA ILE A 47 -3.79 -1.85 3.92
C ILE A 47 -4.86 -2.79 4.48
N PHE A 48 -4.81 -4.05 4.13
CA PHE A 48 -5.83 -4.99 4.57
C PHE A 48 -5.46 -5.67 5.89
N GLY A 49 -4.17 -5.94 6.10
CA GLY A 49 -3.71 -6.54 7.34
C GLY A 49 -3.50 -5.52 8.45
N GLU A 50 -3.41 -4.23 8.10
CA GLU A 50 -3.22 -3.14 9.05
C GLU A 50 -1.97 -3.33 9.90
N LEU A 51 -0.92 -3.88 9.30
CA LEU A 51 0.33 -4.11 10.02
C LEU A 51 1.24 -2.89 9.95
N PRO A 52 1.95 -2.59 11.03
CA PRO A 52 2.96 -1.53 10.97
C PRO A 52 4.15 -1.96 10.13
N PHE A 53 4.87 -0.98 9.60
CA PHE A 53 5.99 -1.26 8.71
C PHE A 53 7.06 -2.11 9.39
N SER A 54 7.23 -1.96 10.71
CA SER A 54 8.22 -2.77 11.40
C SER A 54 7.90 -4.26 11.28
N GLN A 55 6.63 -4.62 11.38
CA GLN A 55 6.24 -6.01 11.27
C GLN A 55 6.29 -6.50 9.83
N ILE A 56 5.93 -5.65 8.89
CA ILE A 56 6.05 -6.01 7.48
C ILE A 56 7.51 -6.30 7.14
N GLY A 57 8.42 -5.44 7.61
CA GLY A 57 9.83 -5.68 7.41
C GLY A 57 10.26 -7.01 7.98
N MET A 58 9.78 -7.35 9.18
CA MET A 58 10.13 -8.63 9.78
C MET A 58 9.66 -9.80 8.94
N ILE A 59 8.47 -9.72 8.39
CA ILE A 59 7.94 -10.82 7.57
C ILE A 59 8.85 -11.09 6.37
N PHE A 60 9.41 -10.03 5.80
CA PHE A 60 10.27 -10.16 4.61
C PHE A 60 11.74 -10.32 4.96
N GLY A 61 12.09 -10.29 6.24
CA GLY A 61 13.50 -10.30 6.64
C GLY A 61 14.23 -9.03 6.25
N LYS A 62 13.50 -7.92 6.24
CA LYS A 62 14.01 -6.61 5.84
C LYS A 62 13.79 -5.60 6.95
N THR A 63 14.27 -4.38 6.72
CA THR A 63 14.12 -3.31 7.71
C THR A 63 12.75 -2.68 7.61
N GLU A 64 12.41 -1.93 8.67
CA GLU A 64 11.18 -1.14 8.65
C GLU A 64 11.21 -0.13 7.50
N ASN A 65 12.36 0.50 7.28
CA ASN A 65 12.48 1.49 6.21
C ASN A 65 12.27 0.86 4.84
N TRP A 66 12.77 -0.36 4.65
CA TRP A 66 12.54 -1.07 3.39
C TRP A 66 11.04 -1.26 3.16
N ALA A 67 10.32 -1.63 4.22
CA ALA A 67 8.88 -1.85 4.09
C ALA A 67 8.16 -0.55 3.73
N ARG A 68 8.56 0.54 4.37
CA ARG A 68 7.96 1.85 4.09
C ARG A 68 8.19 2.27 2.65
N VAL A 69 9.41 2.17 2.19
CA VAL A 69 9.74 2.55 0.81
C VAL A 69 9.02 1.65 -0.18
N THR A 70 9.00 0.35 0.09
CA THR A 70 8.36 -0.60 -0.80
C THR A 70 6.85 -0.33 -0.88
N TYR A 71 6.23 -0.01 0.24
CA TYR A 71 4.82 0.32 0.26
C TYR A 71 4.53 1.56 -0.60
N HIS A 72 5.34 2.60 -0.46
CA HIS A 72 5.13 3.82 -1.25
C HIS A 72 5.28 3.56 -2.74
N ARG A 73 6.23 2.72 -3.11
CA ARG A 73 6.39 2.34 -4.51
C ARG A 73 5.19 1.55 -5.01
N ALA A 74 4.65 0.68 -4.15
CA ALA A 74 3.46 -0.08 -4.52
C ALA A 74 2.28 0.87 -4.78
N ARG A 75 2.11 1.85 -3.90
CA ARG A 75 1.03 2.83 -4.08
C ARG A 75 1.16 3.57 -5.39
N LEU A 76 2.37 3.98 -5.74
CA LEU A 76 2.59 4.70 -6.99
C LEU A 76 2.25 3.82 -8.19
N LYS A 77 2.63 2.57 -8.15
CA LYS A 77 2.33 1.64 -9.23
C LYS A 77 0.83 1.46 -9.40
N ILE A 78 0.12 1.33 -8.29
CA ILE A 78 -1.34 1.17 -8.33
C ILE A 78 -1.98 2.43 -8.86
N LYS A 79 -1.54 3.59 -8.39
CA LYS A 79 -2.11 4.86 -8.83
C LYS A 79 -1.92 5.06 -10.31
N GLU A 80 -0.74 4.73 -10.83
CA GLU A 80 -0.49 4.84 -12.26
C GLU A 80 -1.44 3.98 -13.07
N ARG A 81 -1.70 2.77 -12.58
CA ARG A 81 -2.60 1.86 -13.28
C ARG A 81 -4.03 2.38 -13.24
N MET A 82 -4.43 2.96 -12.13
CA MET A 82 -5.76 3.54 -12.01
C MET A 82 -5.93 4.71 -12.97
N ASP A 83 -4.91 5.55 -13.06
CA ASP A 83 -4.96 6.72 -13.93
C ASP A 83 -5.07 6.32 -15.40
N ARG A 84 -4.43 5.22 -15.78
CA ARG A 84 -4.49 4.74 -17.16
C ARG A 84 -5.87 4.22 -17.53
N ASN A 85 -6.62 3.76 -16.54
CA ASN A 85 -7.91 3.13 -16.81
C ASN A 85 -9.03 4.14 -16.95
N GLU A 86 -8.72 5.40 -16.80
CA GLU A 86 -9.69 6.44 -17.07
C GLU A 86 -9.72 6.78 -18.57
#